data_3a09d52378adc6b2905141244cb42d0d
#
_entry.id   3a09d52378adc6b2905141244cb42d0d
#
_cell.length_a   1.000
_cell.length_b   1.000
_cell.length_c   1.000
_cell.angle_alpha   90.00
_cell.angle_beta   90.00
_cell.angle_gamma   90.00
#
_symmetry.space_group_name_H-M   'P 1'
#
loop_
_entity.id
_entity.type
_entity.pdbx_description
1 polymer ?
#
loop_
_entity_poly.entity_id
_entity_poly.type
_entity_poly.pdbx_seq_one_letter_code
_entity_poly.pdbx_strand_id
1 'polypeptide(L)'
;MTNEKRKMKKIVMRPPLLVYTIIAVLSIAMSSCMDDETFTTSPTDRLKFSADTIRLDTVFSRVPSSTRTFWVYNNNQKAVRCRTVRLDRGNQTGFRVNVNGIYLGETQGWQLSDEEILGGDSLRVYVEATTPYNGLDRPQKVSDKLVFTLESGTVQEVELEVWSWDADIVNGIRVSRDTVLNSSKPTVVHGDILVDEGATLTIPAGKTLYMHSGARIIVSGSLKCLGEPGNEVVLRGDRLDRMFDYLPYDGVSGQWGGIVFRESSYDNVISYTDLHGACDAVVCDSSDIDRTKLTMHHSSVHNNKGHGLYADNSRLTITNSVVSNCLGSCLYIAGGDISVNGCTLAQFYPFDANRGDALTFTDTIDTAKRIIRRLDVANSIITGYADDVIMAYLADTVAKPYRFSHCMLRTPTPSDTTCFTRIIWEDVEDTVIAGWKNFMKVDTDLLQYDFSLSMSSLAIDAADPSTSPSDDRNGTQRDSKPDMGCYEAIREE
;
A
#
# COMPACT_ATOMS: atom_id res chain seq x y z
N MET A 1 -71.74 -60.38 -36.96
CA MET A 1 -72.27 -59.03 -37.04
C MET A 1 -71.12 -58.06 -37.26
N THR A 2 -71.14 -57.47 -38.36
CA THR A 2 -70.15 -56.89 -39.25
C THR A 2 -69.18 -55.90 -38.61
N ASN A 3 -67.89 -56.18 -38.83
CA ASN A 3 -66.71 -55.38 -38.51
C ASN A 3 -66.38 -54.48 -39.76
N GLU A 4 -66.56 -53.18 -39.64
CA GLU A 4 -66.06 -52.20 -40.64
C GLU A 4 -64.71 -51.63 -40.21
N LYS A 5 -63.64 -52.04 -40.90
CA LYS A 5 -62.31 -51.48 -40.80
C LYS A 5 -62.21 -50.17 -41.62
N ARG A 6 -62.18 -49.00 -40.96
CA ARG A 6 -61.86 -47.74 -41.62
C ARG A 6 -60.36 -47.70 -41.94
N LYS A 7 -60.00 -47.70 -43.23
CA LYS A 7 -58.64 -47.41 -43.69
C LYS A 7 -58.41 -45.89 -43.66
N MET A 8 -57.51 -45.43 -42.80
CA MET A 8 -56.96 -44.06 -42.83
C MET A 8 -55.99 -43.94 -44.01
N LYS A 9 -56.32 -43.11 -44.99
CA LYS A 9 -55.38 -42.66 -46.05
C LYS A 9 -54.39 -41.66 -45.45
N LYS A 10 -53.07 -41.98 -45.42
CA LYS A 10 -52.03 -41.01 -45.18
C LYS A 10 -51.98 -40.00 -46.29
N ILE A 11 -52.38 -38.76 -46.05
CA ILE A 11 -52.15 -37.60 -46.94
C ILE A 11 -50.71 -37.22 -46.80
N VAL A 12 -49.84 -37.52 -47.77
CA VAL A 12 -48.47 -37.00 -47.86
C VAL A 12 -48.59 -35.61 -48.51
N MET A 13 -48.55 -34.57 -47.65
CA MET A 13 -48.46 -33.21 -48.13
C MET A 13 -47.04 -33.00 -48.69
N ARG A 14 -46.92 -32.80 -50.00
CA ARG A 14 -45.65 -32.32 -50.60
C ARG A 14 -45.54 -30.85 -50.26
N PRO A 15 -44.34 -30.43 -49.67
CA PRO A 15 -44.18 -29.04 -49.36
C PRO A 15 -44.20 -28.18 -50.62
N PRO A 16 -44.80 -26.99 -50.60
CA PRO A 16 -44.88 -26.11 -51.74
C PRO A 16 -43.53 -25.74 -52.31
N LEU A 17 -43.39 -25.57 -53.61
CA LEU A 17 -42.15 -25.22 -54.31
C LEU A 17 -41.37 -24.04 -53.63
N LEU A 18 -42.14 -23.14 -53.04
CA LEU A 18 -41.63 -22.00 -52.27
C LEU A 18 -40.70 -22.41 -51.10
N VAL A 19 -40.99 -23.54 -50.42
CA VAL A 19 -40.15 -24.03 -49.30
C VAL A 19 -38.83 -24.55 -49.83
N TYR A 20 -38.79 -25.21 -50.97
CA TYR A 20 -37.52 -25.66 -51.57
C TYR A 20 -36.67 -24.48 -52.08
N THR A 21 -37.29 -23.42 -52.60
CA THR A 21 -36.56 -22.21 -53.01
C THR A 21 -36.02 -21.45 -51.83
N ILE A 22 -36.72 -21.35 -50.70
CA ILE A 22 -36.24 -20.72 -49.47
C ILE A 22 -35.08 -21.52 -48.90
N ILE A 23 -35.16 -22.84 -48.83
CA ILE A 23 -34.07 -23.71 -48.36
C ILE A 23 -32.84 -23.60 -49.29
N ALA A 24 -33.03 -23.54 -50.60
CA ALA A 24 -31.94 -23.38 -51.56
C ALA A 24 -31.28 -22.01 -51.44
N VAL A 25 -32.01 -20.93 -51.21
CA VAL A 25 -31.49 -19.58 -51.01
C VAL A 25 -30.77 -19.49 -49.65
N LEU A 26 -31.29 -20.11 -48.57
CA LEU A 26 -30.61 -20.20 -47.30
C LEU A 26 -29.32 -21.01 -47.38
N SER A 27 -29.29 -22.12 -48.15
CA SER A 27 -28.08 -22.94 -48.32
C SER A 27 -26.99 -22.20 -49.10
N ILE A 28 -27.36 -21.37 -50.08
CA ILE A 28 -26.41 -20.52 -50.82
C ILE A 28 -25.90 -19.36 -49.93
N ALA A 29 -26.74 -18.80 -49.06
CA ALA A 29 -26.33 -17.77 -48.10
C ALA A 29 -25.41 -18.30 -47.01
N MET A 30 -25.53 -19.59 -46.65
CA MET A 30 -24.66 -20.24 -45.65
C MET A 30 -23.33 -20.73 -46.24
N SER A 31 -23.19 -20.86 -47.54
CA SER A 31 -21.90 -21.21 -48.18
C SER A 31 -21.03 -19.99 -48.50
N SER A 32 -21.50 -18.78 -48.26
CA SER A 32 -20.75 -17.54 -48.53
C SER A 32 -19.84 -17.08 -47.38
N CYS A 33 -19.67 -17.87 -46.31
CA CYS A 33 -18.81 -17.53 -45.16
C CYS A 33 -17.69 -18.54 -44.92
N MET A 34 -17.17 -19.19 -45.98
CA MET A 34 -15.85 -19.83 -45.92
C MET A 34 -14.92 -19.05 -46.86
N ASP A 35 -14.58 -17.82 -46.46
CA ASP A 35 -13.35 -17.24 -46.96
C ASP A 35 -12.22 -18.12 -46.43
N ASP A 36 -11.49 -18.81 -47.32
CA ASP A 36 -10.22 -19.45 -46.99
C ASP A 36 -9.30 -18.34 -46.46
N GLU A 37 -9.10 -18.32 -45.14
CA GLU A 37 -8.24 -17.33 -44.49
C GLU A 37 -6.84 -17.46 -45.08
N THR A 38 -6.48 -16.54 -45.94
CA THR A 38 -5.14 -16.53 -46.54
C THR A 38 -4.17 -15.80 -45.65
N PHE A 39 -3.16 -16.52 -45.19
CA PHE A 39 -2.05 -15.92 -44.43
C PHE A 39 -1.15 -15.12 -45.36
N THR A 40 -0.69 -13.98 -44.85
CA THR A 40 0.28 -13.16 -45.59
C THR A 40 1.68 -13.68 -45.41
N THR A 41 2.43 -13.71 -46.53
CA THR A 41 3.88 -13.94 -46.51
C THR A 41 4.67 -12.67 -46.87
N SER A 42 3.99 -11.54 -46.93
CA SER A 42 4.60 -10.24 -47.22
C SER A 42 5.45 -9.75 -46.05
N PRO A 43 6.70 -9.38 -46.26
CA PRO A 43 7.57 -8.83 -45.18
C PRO A 43 7.15 -7.39 -44.76
N THR A 44 6.27 -6.74 -45.53
CA THR A 44 5.71 -5.41 -45.18
C THR A 44 4.56 -5.51 -44.17
N ASP A 45 3.90 -6.66 -44.11
CA ASP A 45 2.79 -6.89 -43.21
C ASP A 45 3.33 -7.26 -41.82
N ARG A 46 3.29 -6.28 -40.93
CA ARG A 46 3.87 -6.37 -39.58
C ARG A 46 2.80 -6.34 -38.52
N LEU A 47 3.09 -6.90 -37.38
CA LEU A 47 2.31 -6.73 -36.15
C LEU A 47 2.59 -5.34 -35.54
N LYS A 48 1.60 -4.79 -34.84
CA LYS A 48 1.74 -3.59 -34.02
C LYS A 48 1.60 -3.98 -32.56
N PHE A 49 2.54 -3.52 -31.75
CA PHE A 49 2.52 -3.73 -30.31
C PHE A 49 1.98 -2.49 -29.60
N SER A 50 1.19 -2.67 -28.52
CA SER A 50 0.74 -1.57 -27.67
C SER A 50 1.89 -0.94 -26.83
N ALA A 51 2.98 -1.68 -26.67
CA ALA A 51 4.23 -1.22 -26.06
C ALA A 51 5.42 -1.96 -26.70
N ASP A 52 6.53 -1.28 -26.86
CA ASP A 52 7.80 -1.84 -27.35
C ASP A 52 8.67 -2.40 -26.22
N THR A 53 8.40 -1.98 -25.00
CA THR A 53 9.09 -2.39 -23.77
C THR A 53 8.08 -2.60 -22.64
N ILE A 54 8.12 -3.77 -22.03
CA ILE A 54 7.36 -4.10 -20.84
C ILE A 54 8.27 -4.00 -19.63
N ARG A 55 8.00 -3.02 -18.78
CA ARG A 55 8.74 -2.81 -17.54
C ARG A 55 7.94 -3.38 -16.38
N LEU A 56 8.50 -4.38 -15.75
CA LEU A 56 8.11 -4.84 -14.43
C LEU A 56 8.91 -4.02 -13.41
N ASP A 57 8.26 -3.65 -12.33
CA ASP A 57 8.90 -2.87 -11.26
C ASP A 57 10.04 -3.67 -10.59
N THR A 58 10.58 -3.18 -9.47
CA THR A 58 11.53 -3.93 -8.67
C THR A 58 10.82 -5.09 -7.97
N VAL A 59 11.47 -6.26 -7.96
CA VAL A 59 10.99 -7.46 -7.27
C VAL A 59 12.12 -8.08 -6.46
N PHE A 60 11.78 -8.76 -5.38
CA PHE A 60 12.75 -9.61 -4.71
C PHE A 60 12.99 -10.87 -5.54
N SER A 61 14.25 -11.31 -5.62
CA SER A 61 14.58 -12.56 -6.29
C SER A 61 13.83 -13.73 -5.65
N ARG A 62 13.37 -14.68 -6.48
CA ARG A 62 12.50 -15.82 -6.12
C ARG A 62 11.08 -15.44 -5.65
N VAL A 63 10.71 -14.16 -5.72
CA VAL A 63 9.35 -13.69 -5.47
C VAL A 63 8.72 -13.31 -6.80
N PRO A 64 7.50 -13.79 -7.13
CA PRO A 64 6.83 -13.42 -8.36
C PRO A 64 6.49 -11.92 -8.40
N SER A 65 6.68 -11.30 -9.55
CA SER A 65 6.15 -9.96 -9.82
C SER A 65 4.63 -9.96 -9.97
N SER A 66 4.03 -8.77 -9.99
CA SER A 66 2.71 -8.61 -10.59
C SER A 66 2.74 -8.91 -12.09
N THR A 67 1.59 -9.30 -12.64
CA THR A 67 1.43 -9.53 -14.07
C THR A 67 1.19 -8.21 -14.80
N ARG A 68 2.00 -7.91 -15.81
CA ARG A 68 1.75 -6.82 -16.77
C ARG A 68 1.23 -7.39 -18.06
N THR A 69 0.44 -6.61 -18.80
CA THR A 69 -0.17 -7.04 -20.05
C THR A 69 0.07 -6.05 -21.17
N PHE A 70 0.19 -6.57 -22.39
CA PHE A 70 0.16 -5.77 -23.60
C PHE A 70 -0.59 -6.46 -24.71
N TRP A 71 -0.94 -5.69 -25.74
CA TRP A 71 -1.66 -6.18 -26.91
C TRP A 71 -0.78 -6.26 -28.13
N VAL A 72 -1.01 -7.29 -28.94
CA VAL A 72 -0.39 -7.49 -30.25
C VAL A 72 -1.51 -7.42 -31.28
N TYR A 73 -1.45 -6.44 -32.16
CA TYR A 73 -2.48 -6.17 -33.17
C TYR A 73 -2.01 -6.60 -34.56
N ASN A 74 -2.87 -7.26 -35.31
CA ASN A 74 -2.73 -7.41 -36.74
C ASN A 74 -3.63 -6.38 -37.45
N ASN A 75 -3.08 -5.23 -37.79
CA ASN A 75 -3.79 -4.17 -38.51
C ASN A 75 -3.82 -4.41 -40.04
N ASN A 76 -3.30 -5.54 -40.52
CA ASN A 76 -3.31 -5.90 -41.92
C ASN A 76 -4.68 -6.49 -42.31
N GLN A 77 -4.99 -6.51 -43.59
CA GLN A 77 -6.23 -7.12 -44.09
C GLN A 77 -6.24 -8.65 -44.02
N LYS A 78 -5.04 -9.26 -44.16
CA LYS A 78 -4.88 -10.70 -44.14
C LYS A 78 -4.44 -11.18 -42.75
N ALA A 79 -4.73 -12.44 -42.47
CA ALA A 79 -4.20 -13.11 -41.28
C ALA A 79 -2.66 -13.18 -41.32
N VAL A 80 -2.06 -12.96 -40.15
CA VAL A 80 -0.62 -13.12 -39.90
C VAL A 80 -0.40 -14.38 -39.07
N ARG A 81 0.46 -15.28 -39.51
CA ARG A 81 0.91 -16.43 -38.73
C ARG A 81 2.28 -16.14 -38.15
N CYS A 82 2.42 -16.25 -36.83
CA CYS A 82 3.68 -16.28 -36.15
C CYS A 82 4.22 -17.71 -36.16
N ARG A 83 5.25 -17.99 -36.96
CA ARG A 83 5.92 -19.29 -36.96
C ARG A 83 6.39 -19.68 -35.58
N THR A 84 6.96 -18.70 -34.84
CA THR A 84 7.32 -18.85 -33.44
C THR A 84 7.12 -17.56 -32.67
N VAL A 85 6.66 -17.70 -31.40
CA VAL A 85 6.72 -16.67 -30.39
C VAL A 85 7.52 -17.26 -29.22
N ARG A 86 8.67 -16.68 -28.85
CA ARG A 86 9.57 -17.27 -27.87
C ARG A 86 10.26 -16.23 -26.98
N LEU A 87 10.63 -16.63 -25.78
CA LEU A 87 11.61 -15.91 -24.98
C LEU A 87 13.01 -16.13 -25.57
N ASP A 88 13.77 -15.06 -25.77
CA ASP A 88 15.08 -15.15 -26.40
C ASP A 88 16.07 -15.93 -25.55
N ARG A 89 16.05 -15.74 -24.23
CA ARG A 89 16.90 -16.43 -23.26
C ARG A 89 16.20 -17.60 -22.55
N GLY A 90 15.00 -17.97 -22.96
CA GLY A 90 14.24 -19.09 -22.39
C GLY A 90 13.96 -18.88 -20.89
N ASN A 91 14.41 -19.82 -20.04
CA ASN A 91 14.17 -19.75 -18.57
C ASN A 91 15.27 -19.04 -17.78
N GLN A 92 16.32 -18.52 -18.43
CA GLN A 92 17.52 -18.04 -17.72
C GLN A 92 17.27 -16.77 -16.92
N THR A 93 16.30 -15.97 -17.32
CA THR A 93 16.00 -14.65 -16.73
C THR A 93 14.87 -14.69 -15.72
N GLY A 94 14.10 -15.78 -15.71
CA GLY A 94 12.94 -15.95 -14.84
C GLY A 94 11.68 -15.23 -15.34
N PHE A 95 11.66 -14.67 -16.56
CA PHE A 95 10.43 -14.18 -17.18
C PHE A 95 9.48 -15.34 -17.48
N ARG A 96 8.20 -15.11 -17.24
CA ARG A 96 7.10 -16.03 -17.52
C ARG A 96 6.08 -15.31 -18.38
N VAL A 97 5.80 -15.87 -19.53
CA VAL A 97 4.93 -15.24 -20.53
C VAL A 97 3.79 -16.18 -20.91
N ASN A 98 2.60 -15.61 -20.96
CA ASN A 98 1.43 -16.27 -21.52
C ASN A 98 0.98 -15.48 -22.75
N VAL A 99 0.90 -16.17 -23.90
CA VAL A 99 0.45 -15.60 -25.17
C VAL A 99 -0.91 -16.22 -25.51
N ASN A 100 -1.92 -15.39 -25.56
CA ASN A 100 -3.28 -15.80 -25.94
C ASN A 100 -3.82 -17.02 -25.13
N GLY A 101 -3.52 -17.08 -23.84
CA GLY A 101 -3.93 -18.19 -22.96
C GLY A 101 -2.93 -19.35 -22.88
N ILE A 102 -1.88 -19.37 -23.71
CA ILE A 102 -0.87 -20.43 -23.74
C ILE A 102 0.38 -19.95 -23.01
N TYR A 103 0.78 -20.67 -21.97
CA TYR A 103 1.98 -20.36 -21.19
C TYR A 103 3.23 -20.89 -21.91
N LEU A 104 4.23 -20.01 -22.12
CA LEU A 104 5.53 -20.37 -22.65
C LEU A 104 6.40 -21.01 -21.57
N GLY A 105 6.20 -22.30 -21.31
CA GLY A 105 6.88 -23.05 -20.27
C GLY A 105 7.74 -24.18 -20.82
N GLU A 106 8.25 -25.00 -19.91
CA GLU A 106 9.14 -26.13 -20.22
C GLU A 106 8.48 -27.13 -21.18
N THR A 107 7.20 -27.39 -21.02
CA THR A 107 6.44 -28.31 -21.88
C THR A 107 6.34 -27.85 -23.33
N GLN A 108 6.40 -26.55 -23.58
CA GLN A 108 6.41 -25.92 -24.92
C GLN A 108 7.83 -25.54 -25.37
N GLY A 109 8.87 -25.91 -24.62
CA GLY A 109 10.25 -25.51 -24.91
C GLY A 109 10.47 -24.00 -24.91
N TRP A 110 9.70 -23.25 -24.07
CA TRP A 110 9.76 -21.80 -23.94
C TRP A 110 9.35 -21.03 -25.20
N GLN A 111 8.57 -21.64 -26.06
CA GLN A 111 8.07 -21.09 -27.31
C GLN A 111 6.64 -21.56 -27.62
N LEU A 112 5.95 -20.78 -28.43
CA LEU A 112 4.69 -21.12 -29.07
C LEU A 112 4.92 -21.15 -30.58
N SER A 113 4.38 -22.14 -31.29
CA SER A 113 4.48 -22.27 -32.74
C SER A 113 3.12 -22.08 -33.39
N ASP A 114 3.14 -21.53 -34.61
CA ASP A 114 2.00 -21.41 -35.50
C ASP A 114 0.81 -20.63 -34.92
N GLU A 115 1.09 -19.57 -34.09
CA GLU A 115 0.06 -18.69 -33.57
C GLU A 115 -0.50 -17.78 -34.67
N GLU A 116 -1.80 -17.77 -34.80
CA GLU A 116 -2.52 -17.08 -35.89
C GLU A 116 -3.26 -15.86 -35.34
N ILE A 117 -3.12 -14.73 -36.04
CA ILE A 117 -3.84 -13.49 -35.72
C ILE A 117 -4.58 -13.05 -36.98
N LEU A 118 -5.91 -13.07 -36.92
CA LEU A 118 -6.76 -12.71 -38.08
C LEU A 118 -6.57 -11.25 -38.47
N GLY A 119 -6.94 -10.92 -39.69
CA GLY A 119 -6.90 -9.53 -40.18
C GLY A 119 -7.83 -8.62 -39.35
N GLY A 120 -7.29 -7.55 -38.78
CA GLY A 120 -7.99 -6.64 -37.88
C GLY A 120 -8.18 -7.12 -36.45
N ASP A 121 -7.66 -8.30 -36.10
CA ASP A 121 -7.75 -8.87 -34.76
C ASP A 121 -6.49 -8.61 -33.90
N SER A 122 -6.54 -9.04 -32.64
CA SER A 122 -5.45 -8.87 -31.69
C SER A 122 -5.38 -10.01 -30.68
N LEU A 123 -4.20 -10.24 -30.13
CA LEU A 123 -4.00 -11.14 -29.00
C LEU A 123 -3.43 -10.41 -27.80
N ARG A 124 -3.70 -10.93 -26.61
CA ARG A 124 -3.22 -10.41 -25.35
C ARG A 124 -2.06 -11.22 -24.83
N VAL A 125 -1.02 -10.53 -24.40
CA VAL A 125 0.16 -11.14 -23.79
C VAL A 125 0.23 -10.72 -22.32
N TYR A 126 0.50 -11.70 -21.47
CA TYR A 126 0.70 -11.51 -20.03
C TYR A 126 2.15 -11.83 -19.71
N VAL A 127 2.77 -10.94 -18.94
CA VAL A 127 4.19 -11.05 -18.57
C VAL A 127 4.31 -10.90 -17.06
N GLU A 128 5.04 -11.80 -16.44
CA GLU A 128 5.51 -11.73 -15.06
C GLU A 128 6.95 -12.23 -14.97
N ALA A 129 7.62 -12.01 -13.85
CA ALA A 129 8.96 -12.48 -13.62
C ALA A 129 9.11 -13.07 -12.21
N THR A 130 9.87 -14.17 -12.12
CA THR A 130 10.40 -14.71 -10.88
C THR A 130 11.88 -14.88 -11.09
N THR A 131 12.63 -13.82 -10.79
CA THR A 131 14.06 -13.75 -11.12
C THR A 131 14.89 -14.71 -10.24
N PRO A 132 15.96 -15.29 -10.76
CA PRO A 132 16.87 -16.11 -9.96
C PRO A 132 17.66 -15.23 -8.97
N TYR A 133 18.17 -15.86 -7.91
CA TYR A 133 19.12 -15.25 -6.99
C TYR A 133 20.44 -14.93 -7.70
N ASN A 134 20.99 -13.73 -7.49
CA ASN A 134 22.19 -13.25 -8.19
C ASN A 134 23.41 -13.02 -7.28
N GLY A 135 23.26 -13.07 -5.95
CA GLY A 135 24.34 -12.92 -4.97
C GLY A 135 24.70 -11.46 -4.62
N LEU A 136 23.98 -10.47 -5.17
CA LEU A 136 24.29 -9.06 -4.96
C LEU A 136 23.42 -8.43 -3.89
N ASP A 137 23.92 -7.38 -3.25
CA ASP A 137 23.25 -6.62 -2.18
C ASP A 137 22.43 -5.42 -2.67
N ARG A 138 22.38 -5.21 -3.99
CA ARG A 138 21.68 -4.10 -4.63
C ARG A 138 20.83 -4.58 -5.81
N PRO A 139 19.78 -3.85 -6.18
CA PRO A 139 18.96 -4.19 -7.34
C PRO A 139 19.77 -4.27 -8.62
N GLN A 140 19.49 -5.29 -9.44
CA GLN A 140 20.10 -5.51 -10.75
C GLN A 140 19.03 -5.55 -11.82
N LYS A 141 19.29 -4.88 -12.94
CA LYS A 141 18.42 -4.95 -14.12
C LYS A 141 18.58 -6.32 -14.76
N VAL A 142 17.46 -7.01 -14.96
CA VAL A 142 17.35 -8.25 -15.72
C VAL A 142 16.48 -7.96 -16.93
N SER A 143 16.96 -8.33 -18.12
CA SER A 143 16.21 -8.13 -19.37
C SER A 143 16.17 -9.40 -20.20
N ASP A 144 15.12 -9.53 -20.99
CA ASP A 144 14.90 -10.55 -22.00
C ASP A 144 14.09 -9.95 -23.16
N LYS A 145 13.84 -10.72 -24.20
CA LYS A 145 13.02 -10.33 -25.33
C LYS A 145 11.96 -11.37 -25.60
N LEU A 146 10.75 -10.92 -25.88
CA LEU A 146 9.75 -11.75 -26.50
C LEU A 146 9.82 -11.55 -28.01
N VAL A 147 10.25 -12.61 -28.73
CA VAL A 147 10.56 -12.59 -30.16
C VAL A 147 9.44 -13.24 -30.94
N PHE A 148 8.89 -12.51 -31.89
CA PHE A 148 7.85 -12.92 -32.83
C PHE A 148 8.52 -13.14 -34.20
N THR A 149 8.56 -14.38 -34.69
CA THR A 149 9.03 -14.70 -36.03
C THR A 149 7.83 -15.00 -36.93
N LEU A 150 7.54 -14.13 -37.88
CA LEU A 150 6.39 -14.28 -38.78
C LEU A 150 6.70 -15.30 -39.89
N GLU A 151 5.65 -15.83 -40.53
CA GLU A 151 5.79 -16.75 -41.69
C GLU A 151 6.53 -16.09 -42.84
N SER A 152 6.42 -14.78 -43.00
CA SER A 152 7.21 -13.99 -43.98
C SER A 152 8.71 -13.97 -43.70
N GLY A 153 9.18 -14.48 -42.55
CA GLY A 153 10.57 -14.38 -42.09
C GLY A 153 10.86 -13.07 -41.34
N THR A 154 9.90 -12.16 -41.23
CA THR A 154 10.07 -10.92 -40.46
C THR A 154 10.16 -11.25 -38.99
N VAL A 155 11.15 -10.65 -38.30
CA VAL A 155 11.34 -10.77 -36.86
C VAL A 155 10.98 -9.46 -36.20
N GLN A 156 10.18 -9.52 -35.14
CA GLN A 156 9.81 -8.37 -34.31
C GLN A 156 10.00 -8.74 -32.82
N GLU A 157 10.37 -7.77 -32.03
CA GLU A 157 10.74 -7.99 -30.63
C GLU A 157 10.02 -7.03 -29.72
N VAL A 158 9.70 -7.48 -28.50
CA VAL A 158 9.26 -6.66 -27.37
C VAL A 158 10.27 -6.89 -26.24
N GLU A 159 10.85 -5.80 -25.75
CA GLU A 159 11.80 -5.82 -24.63
C GLU A 159 11.06 -6.09 -23.32
N LEU A 160 11.61 -6.97 -22.47
CA LEU A 160 11.11 -7.26 -21.13
C LEU A 160 12.17 -6.85 -20.11
N GLU A 161 11.79 -6.04 -19.14
CA GLU A 161 12.71 -5.49 -18.14
C GLU A 161 12.15 -5.66 -16.72
N VAL A 162 12.99 -6.04 -15.76
CA VAL A 162 12.68 -6.09 -14.33
C VAL A 162 13.93 -5.74 -13.53
N TRP A 163 13.76 -5.08 -12.38
CA TRP A 163 14.82 -4.92 -11.41
C TRP A 163 14.71 -6.02 -10.36
N SER A 164 15.73 -6.84 -10.21
CA SER A 164 15.81 -7.96 -9.26
C SER A 164 16.69 -7.59 -8.09
N TRP A 165 16.20 -7.80 -6.87
CA TRP A 165 16.93 -7.51 -5.64
C TRP A 165 16.96 -8.74 -4.74
N ASP A 166 18.13 -9.18 -4.35
CA ASP A 166 18.28 -10.30 -3.43
C ASP A 166 17.90 -9.87 -2.01
N ALA A 167 17.11 -10.70 -1.35
CA ALA A 167 16.67 -10.49 0.03
C ALA A 167 16.86 -11.75 0.86
N ASP A 168 16.99 -11.57 2.18
CA ASP A 168 16.91 -12.64 3.16
C ASP A 168 15.42 -12.89 3.44
N ILE A 169 14.87 -13.97 2.89
CA ILE A 169 13.47 -14.37 3.10
C ILE A 169 13.40 -15.30 4.31
N VAL A 170 12.66 -14.89 5.33
CA VAL A 170 12.49 -15.65 6.58
C VAL A 170 11.01 -16.01 6.80
N ASN A 171 10.75 -17.25 7.24
CA ASN A 171 9.40 -17.76 7.51
C ASN A 171 9.07 -17.68 9.01
N GLY A 172 8.97 -16.44 9.51
CA GLY A 172 8.84 -16.13 10.92
C GLY A 172 10.19 -16.10 11.67
N ILE A 173 10.22 -15.32 12.74
CA ILE A 173 11.39 -15.17 13.61
C ILE A 173 10.91 -15.32 15.06
N ARG A 174 11.53 -16.19 15.85
CA ARG A 174 11.35 -16.22 17.31
C ARG A 174 12.59 -15.70 17.99
N VAL A 175 12.42 -14.63 18.76
CA VAL A 175 13.47 -13.94 19.51
C VAL A 175 13.31 -14.31 20.97
N SER A 176 14.09 -15.28 21.43
CA SER A 176 14.08 -15.79 22.82
C SER A 176 15.24 -15.25 23.68
N ARG A 177 16.06 -14.39 23.14
CA ARG A 177 17.16 -13.68 23.79
C ARG A 177 17.44 -12.39 23.02
N ASP A 178 18.17 -11.48 23.60
CA ASP A 178 18.54 -10.23 22.96
C ASP A 178 19.18 -10.46 21.60
N THR A 179 18.59 -9.86 20.59
CA THR A 179 18.91 -10.09 19.17
C THR A 179 18.91 -8.77 18.40
N VAL A 180 19.91 -8.58 17.55
CA VAL A 180 20.01 -7.44 16.64
C VAL A 180 19.87 -7.93 15.19
N LEU A 181 18.99 -7.30 14.42
CA LEU A 181 18.83 -7.60 12.98
C LEU A 181 19.83 -6.76 12.17
N ASN A 182 21.01 -7.33 11.90
CA ASN A 182 22.14 -6.62 11.29
C ASN A 182 22.51 -7.09 9.86
N SER A 183 21.63 -7.83 9.16
CA SER A 183 21.88 -8.22 7.77
C SER A 183 22.02 -6.98 6.86
N SER A 184 22.97 -6.99 5.93
CA SER A 184 23.15 -5.93 4.92
C SER A 184 22.11 -6.00 3.81
N LYS A 185 21.43 -7.14 3.64
CA LYS A 185 20.36 -7.33 2.66
C LYS A 185 19.01 -6.93 3.21
N PRO A 186 18.04 -6.59 2.33
CA PRO A 186 16.65 -6.48 2.72
C PRO A 186 16.18 -7.76 3.42
N THR A 187 15.38 -7.62 4.46
CA THR A 187 14.78 -8.76 5.15
C THR A 187 13.30 -8.81 4.83
N VAL A 188 12.88 -9.86 4.13
CA VAL A 188 11.46 -10.13 3.81
C VAL A 188 10.95 -11.16 4.82
N VAL A 189 9.89 -10.81 5.54
CA VAL A 189 9.36 -11.62 6.63
C VAL A 189 8.02 -12.22 6.23
N HIS A 190 7.99 -13.52 6.04
CA HIS A 190 6.77 -14.30 5.87
C HIS A 190 6.38 -14.91 7.22
N GLY A 191 5.23 -14.53 7.77
CA GLY A 191 4.81 -14.94 9.12
C GLY A 191 5.29 -13.97 10.21
N ASP A 192 5.00 -14.31 11.47
CA ASP A 192 5.19 -13.39 12.59
C ASP A 192 6.64 -13.34 13.09
N ILE A 193 7.06 -12.16 13.56
CA ILE A 193 8.21 -11.99 14.45
C ILE A 193 7.69 -12.03 15.88
N LEU A 194 8.11 -13.03 16.64
CA LEU A 194 7.70 -13.23 18.04
C LEU A 194 8.86 -12.87 18.97
N VAL A 195 8.69 -11.86 19.80
CA VAL A 195 9.68 -11.48 20.82
C VAL A 195 9.20 -12.00 22.17
N ASP A 196 9.88 -13.00 22.69
CA ASP A 196 9.54 -13.65 23.97
C ASP A 196 9.76 -12.70 25.15
N GLU A 197 9.08 -12.95 26.25
CA GLU A 197 9.26 -12.22 27.49
C GLU A 197 10.72 -12.29 27.99
N GLY A 198 11.26 -11.16 28.41
CA GLY A 198 12.65 -11.03 28.83
C GLY A 198 13.67 -10.91 27.68
N ALA A 199 13.24 -11.02 26.42
CA ALA A 199 14.10 -10.81 25.25
C ALA A 199 13.90 -9.42 24.65
N THR A 200 14.94 -8.89 24.03
CA THR A 200 14.92 -7.62 23.29
C THR A 200 15.24 -7.86 21.81
N LEU A 201 14.36 -7.39 20.93
CA LEU A 201 14.65 -7.28 19.49
C LEU A 201 15.11 -5.86 19.18
N THR A 202 16.30 -5.71 18.61
CA THR A 202 16.82 -4.41 18.16
C THR A 202 16.87 -4.39 16.63
N ILE A 203 16.26 -3.37 16.03
CA ILE A 203 16.32 -3.06 14.60
C ILE A 203 17.16 -1.79 14.47
N PRO A 204 18.38 -1.89 13.93
CA PRO A 204 19.31 -0.75 13.87
C PRO A 204 18.96 0.22 12.74
N ALA A 205 19.58 1.39 12.77
CA ALA A 205 19.46 2.44 11.76
C ALA A 205 19.71 1.90 10.34
N GLY A 206 18.95 2.43 9.37
CA GLY A 206 19.00 2.07 7.95
C GLY A 206 18.41 0.71 7.60
N LYS A 207 17.87 -0.02 8.58
CA LYS A 207 17.28 -1.33 8.33
C LYS A 207 15.84 -1.20 7.83
N THR A 208 15.54 -1.85 6.70
CA THR A 208 14.17 -2.03 6.21
C THR A 208 13.71 -3.46 6.43
N LEU A 209 12.55 -3.62 7.05
CA LEU A 209 11.81 -4.88 7.12
C LEU A 209 10.63 -4.82 6.16
N TYR A 210 10.59 -5.79 5.25
CA TYR A 210 9.52 -5.98 4.29
C TYR A 210 8.61 -7.10 4.79
N MET A 211 7.45 -6.71 5.28
CA MET A 211 6.50 -7.59 5.94
C MET A 211 5.50 -8.15 4.93
N HIS A 212 5.44 -9.48 4.80
CA HIS A 212 4.47 -10.13 3.95
C HIS A 212 3.04 -10.00 4.50
N SER A 213 2.06 -10.20 3.62
CA SER A 213 0.64 -10.11 4.00
C SER A 213 0.32 -10.96 5.22
N GLY A 214 -0.29 -10.34 6.24
CA GLY A 214 -0.64 -10.97 7.51
C GLY A 214 0.49 -11.13 8.52
N ALA A 215 1.76 -10.88 8.15
CA ALA A 215 2.88 -10.91 9.08
C ALA A 215 2.79 -9.78 10.12
N ARG A 216 3.15 -10.05 11.37
CA ARG A 216 3.12 -9.11 12.50
C ARG A 216 4.42 -9.15 13.28
N ILE A 217 4.68 -8.09 14.04
CA ILE A 217 5.69 -8.09 15.09
C ILE A 217 4.95 -8.18 16.43
N ILE A 218 5.01 -9.32 17.10
CA ILE A 218 4.31 -9.59 18.36
C ILE A 218 5.34 -9.61 19.48
N VAL A 219 5.22 -8.67 20.42
CA VAL A 219 6.23 -8.38 21.42
C VAL A 219 5.68 -8.66 22.82
N SER A 220 6.20 -9.68 23.48
CA SER A 220 6.01 -9.93 24.93
C SER A 220 7.17 -9.41 25.75
N GLY A 221 8.35 -9.30 25.15
CA GLY A 221 9.57 -8.69 25.70
C GLY A 221 9.68 -7.19 25.36
N SER A 222 10.74 -6.81 24.68
CA SER A 222 10.98 -5.42 24.27
C SER A 222 11.39 -5.32 22.79
N LEU A 223 10.90 -4.27 22.11
CA LEU A 223 11.30 -3.91 20.75
C LEU A 223 11.97 -2.55 20.75
N LYS A 224 13.11 -2.46 20.06
CA LYS A 224 13.84 -1.21 19.87
C LYS A 224 14.14 -0.99 18.40
N CYS A 225 13.38 -0.09 17.78
CA CYS A 225 13.69 0.45 16.46
C CYS A 225 14.54 1.70 16.67
N LEU A 226 15.82 1.64 16.31
CA LEU A 226 16.82 2.67 16.61
C LEU A 226 17.37 3.26 15.31
N GLY A 227 16.53 4.01 14.60
CA GLY A 227 16.95 4.82 13.46
C GLY A 227 17.72 6.06 13.88
N GLU A 228 18.27 6.76 12.90
CA GLU A 228 19.02 8.00 13.02
C GLU A 228 18.53 9.01 11.96
N PRO A 229 18.77 10.32 12.13
CA PRO A 229 18.44 11.31 11.10
C PRO A 229 19.03 10.93 9.73
N GLY A 230 18.17 10.82 8.70
CA GLY A 230 18.58 10.43 7.35
C GLY A 230 18.97 8.95 7.18
N ASN A 231 18.88 8.15 8.23
CA ASN A 231 19.15 6.71 8.22
C ASN A 231 18.11 5.97 9.06
N GLU A 232 16.86 6.08 8.67
CA GLU A 232 15.72 5.61 9.44
C GLU A 232 15.57 4.08 9.40
N VAL A 233 14.88 3.56 10.39
CA VAL A 233 14.29 2.22 10.30
C VAL A 233 13.03 2.31 9.47
N VAL A 234 12.83 1.38 8.53
CA VAL A 234 11.60 1.32 7.73
C VAL A 234 10.89 0.00 7.95
N LEU A 235 9.61 0.07 8.33
CA LEU A 235 8.72 -1.09 8.51
C LEU A 235 7.54 -0.94 7.55
N ARG A 236 7.49 -1.82 6.51
CA ARG A 236 6.54 -1.68 5.41
C ARG A 236 6.10 -3.03 4.84
N GLY A 237 5.11 -3.01 3.96
CA GLY A 237 4.76 -4.18 3.16
C GLY A 237 5.86 -4.60 2.18
N ASP A 238 5.86 -5.86 1.77
CA ASP A 238 6.87 -6.45 0.90
C ASP A 238 6.67 -6.18 -0.60
N ARG A 239 5.58 -5.51 -0.98
CA ARG A 239 5.31 -5.15 -2.37
C ARG A 239 6.13 -3.92 -2.78
N LEU A 240 6.96 -4.07 -3.81
CA LEU A 240 7.81 -3.02 -4.37
C LEU A 240 7.28 -2.47 -5.69
N ASP A 241 6.23 -3.08 -6.21
CA ASP A 241 5.58 -2.74 -7.47
C ASP A 241 4.49 -1.66 -7.29
N ARG A 242 3.81 -1.36 -8.38
CA ARG A 242 2.71 -0.40 -8.42
C ARG A 242 1.39 -1.10 -8.66
N MET A 243 0.35 -0.70 -7.93
CA MET A 243 -1.03 -1.11 -8.21
C MET A 243 -1.52 -0.45 -9.51
N PHE A 244 -1.27 0.85 -9.66
CA PHE A 244 -1.50 1.65 -10.84
C PHE A 244 -0.28 2.54 -11.08
N ASP A 245 -0.15 3.15 -12.25
CA ASP A 245 1.02 3.98 -12.58
C ASP A 245 1.24 5.14 -11.58
N TYR A 246 0.17 5.70 -11.02
CA TYR A 246 0.20 6.75 -10.01
C TYR A 246 0.24 6.23 -8.56
N LEU A 247 -0.07 4.95 -8.31
CA LEU A 247 -0.22 4.38 -6.97
C LEU A 247 0.77 3.23 -6.75
N PRO A 248 1.94 3.50 -6.15
CA PRO A 248 2.81 2.44 -5.68
C PRO A 248 2.15 1.69 -4.50
N TYR A 249 2.40 0.39 -4.39
CA TYR A 249 1.92 -0.38 -3.23
C TYR A 249 2.42 0.18 -1.90
N ASP A 250 3.53 0.91 -1.90
CA ASP A 250 4.06 1.63 -0.75
C ASP A 250 3.07 2.62 -0.13
N GLY A 251 2.21 3.23 -0.95
CA GLY A 251 1.13 4.11 -0.50
C GLY A 251 -0.15 3.38 -0.08
N VAL A 252 -0.25 2.05 -0.24
CA VAL A 252 -1.47 1.27 0.02
C VAL A 252 -1.49 0.75 1.44
N SER A 253 -2.59 0.94 2.14
CA SER A 253 -2.80 0.47 3.52
C SER A 253 -3.17 -1.02 3.58
N GLY A 254 -2.90 -1.66 4.75
CA GLY A 254 -3.37 -3.02 5.04
C GLY A 254 -2.54 -4.14 4.42
N GLN A 255 -1.28 -3.90 4.10
CA GLN A 255 -0.39 -4.89 3.51
C GLN A 255 0.15 -5.91 4.52
N TRP A 256 0.29 -5.53 5.79
CA TRP A 256 0.81 -6.37 6.86
C TRP A 256 0.09 -6.09 8.19
N GLY A 257 0.35 -6.88 9.22
CA GLY A 257 -0.46 -6.89 10.43
C GLY A 257 -0.07 -5.86 11.50
N GLY A 258 1.08 -5.15 11.35
CA GLY A 258 1.55 -4.15 12.32
C GLY A 258 2.32 -4.74 13.51
N ILE A 259 2.50 -3.90 14.54
CA ILE A 259 3.21 -4.22 15.79
C ILE A 259 2.19 -4.39 16.92
N VAL A 260 2.31 -5.45 17.71
CA VAL A 260 1.46 -5.69 18.89
C VAL A 260 2.34 -5.81 20.12
N PHE A 261 2.27 -4.84 21.03
CA PHE A 261 2.89 -4.90 22.35
C PHE A 261 1.93 -5.55 23.35
N ARG A 262 2.25 -6.79 23.74
CA ARG A 262 1.45 -7.56 24.68
C ARG A 262 1.47 -6.95 26.09
N GLU A 263 0.61 -7.46 26.96
CA GLU A 263 0.50 -7.00 28.37
C GLU A 263 1.87 -6.94 29.07
N SER A 264 2.71 -7.99 28.93
CA SER A 264 4.03 -8.08 29.56
C SER A 264 5.13 -7.20 28.91
N SER A 265 4.84 -6.58 27.76
CA SER A 265 5.82 -5.82 27.00
C SER A 265 5.97 -4.39 27.53
N TYR A 266 7.19 -3.97 27.83
CA TYR A 266 7.54 -2.64 28.31
C TYR A 266 8.86 -2.14 27.72
N ASP A 267 9.14 -0.86 27.95
CA ASP A 267 10.40 -0.19 27.56
C ASP A 267 10.67 -0.29 26.04
N ASN A 268 9.60 -0.32 25.26
CA ASN A 268 9.69 -0.31 23.81
C ASN A 268 10.07 1.08 23.30
N VAL A 269 10.92 1.12 22.28
CA VAL A 269 11.38 2.37 21.65
C VAL A 269 11.18 2.31 20.16
N ILE A 270 10.53 3.34 19.61
CA ILE A 270 10.42 3.60 18.17
C ILE A 270 11.04 4.98 17.92
N SER A 271 12.22 5.00 17.35
CA SER A 271 13.03 6.21 17.13
C SER A 271 13.44 6.30 15.67
N TYR A 272 13.28 7.47 15.05
CA TYR A 272 13.59 7.70 13.63
C TYR A 272 13.14 6.52 12.75
N THR A 273 11.86 6.19 12.88
CA THR A 273 11.26 5.04 12.21
C THR A 273 10.13 5.50 11.29
N ASP A 274 10.12 5.01 10.08
CA ASP A 274 9.01 5.11 9.15
C ASP A 274 8.24 3.78 9.15
N LEU A 275 6.99 3.81 9.65
CA LEU A 275 6.11 2.66 9.75
C LEU A 275 4.85 2.91 8.95
N HIS A 276 4.62 2.12 7.91
CA HIS A 276 3.46 2.34 7.05
C HIS A 276 2.89 1.08 6.41
N GLY A 277 1.69 1.23 5.84
CA GLY A 277 1.02 0.19 5.08
C GLY A 277 0.48 -0.96 5.93
N ALA A 278 0.39 -0.81 7.24
CA ALA A 278 -0.10 -1.85 8.14
C ALA A 278 -1.65 -1.94 8.17
N CYS A 279 -2.16 -2.98 8.84
CA CYS A 279 -3.54 -2.98 9.34
C CYS A 279 -3.64 -1.96 10.48
N ASP A 280 -3.48 -2.38 11.73
CA ASP A 280 -3.22 -1.43 12.82
C ASP A 280 -1.70 -1.30 12.98
N ALA A 281 -1.15 -0.09 12.90
CA ALA A 281 0.30 0.06 12.84
C ALA A 281 0.97 -0.32 14.17
N VAL A 282 0.46 0.23 15.28
CA VAL A 282 0.94 -0.07 16.63
C VAL A 282 -0.24 -0.31 17.57
N VAL A 283 -0.30 -1.47 18.16
CA VAL A 283 -1.30 -1.85 19.18
C VAL A 283 -0.59 -2.07 20.51
N CYS A 284 -1.02 -1.35 21.53
CA CYS A 284 -0.56 -1.52 22.91
C CYS A 284 -1.69 -2.17 23.74
N ASP A 285 -1.52 -3.45 24.06
CA ASP A 285 -2.44 -4.15 24.96
C ASP A 285 -2.38 -3.54 26.37
N SER A 286 -3.48 -3.63 27.13
CA SER A 286 -3.59 -3.12 28.50
C SER A 286 -2.46 -3.62 29.41
N SER A 287 -1.89 -2.71 30.21
CA SER A 287 -0.73 -3.03 31.03
C SER A 287 -0.66 -2.14 32.28
N ASP A 288 0.33 -2.36 33.13
CA ASP A 288 0.64 -1.50 34.26
C ASP A 288 1.06 -0.11 33.79
N ILE A 289 0.23 0.91 34.10
CA ILE A 289 0.46 2.30 33.70
C ILE A 289 1.54 3.03 34.51
N ASP A 290 2.10 2.40 35.54
CA ASP A 290 3.28 2.93 36.25
C ASP A 290 4.57 2.64 35.52
N ARG A 291 4.54 1.73 34.52
CA ARG A 291 5.67 1.41 33.64
C ARG A 291 5.42 1.92 32.23
N THR A 292 6.46 2.48 31.62
CA THR A 292 6.38 2.93 30.22
C THR A 292 6.29 1.75 29.27
N LYS A 293 5.23 1.67 28.49
CA LYS A 293 5.07 0.65 27.46
C LYS A 293 5.79 1.04 26.18
N LEU A 294 5.61 2.28 25.74
CA LEU A 294 6.19 2.77 24.49
C LEU A 294 6.70 4.21 24.64
N THR A 295 7.93 4.42 24.17
CA THR A 295 8.47 5.74 23.83
C THR A 295 8.63 5.80 22.32
N MET A 296 7.92 6.72 21.68
CA MET A 296 8.04 6.98 20.25
C MET A 296 8.51 8.40 20.03
N HIS A 297 9.57 8.56 19.24
CA HIS A 297 10.06 9.90 18.90
C HIS A 297 10.66 9.96 17.50
N HIS A 298 10.62 11.13 16.88
CA HIS A 298 11.19 11.40 15.55
C HIS A 298 10.73 10.39 14.47
N SER A 299 9.49 9.92 14.58
CA SER A 299 9.01 8.81 13.77
C SER A 299 7.77 9.20 12.97
N SER A 300 7.52 8.49 11.88
CA SER A 300 6.32 8.61 11.07
C SER A 300 5.54 7.31 11.09
N VAL A 301 4.22 7.41 11.30
CA VAL A 301 3.28 6.29 11.20
C VAL A 301 2.17 6.70 10.25
N HIS A 302 2.02 6.01 9.11
CA HIS A 302 1.09 6.49 8.10
C HIS A 302 0.51 5.40 7.19
N ASN A 303 -0.55 5.73 6.45
CA ASN A 303 -1.19 4.88 5.44
C ASN A 303 -1.60 3.51 6.01
N ASN A 304 -2.33 3.49 7.14
CA ASN A 304 -2.76 2.26 7.79
C ASN A 304 -4.26 2.02 7.58
N LYS A 305 -4.66 0.75 7.49
CA LYS A 305 -6.05 0.34 7.27
C LYS A 305 -6.91 0.42 8.54
N GLY A 306 -6.28 0.37 9.70
CA GLY A 306 -6.89 0.55 11.02
C GLY A 306 -6.33 1.80 11.68
N HIS A 307 -5.96 1.71 12.95
CA HIS A 307 -5.39 2.81 13.71
C HIS A 307 -3.89 3.00 13.43
N GLY A 308 -3.41 4.24 13.54
CA GLY A 308 -1.98 4.52 13.59
C GLY A 308 -1.37 4.00 14.90
N LEU A 309 -1.84 4.52 16.03
CA LEU A 309 -1.55 3.98 17.35
C LEU A 309 -2.85 3.70 18.09
N TYR A 310 -2.97 2.48 18.60
CA TYR A 310 -4.05 2.08 19.50
C TYR A 310 -3.47 1.76 20.88
N ALA A 311 -3.89 2.50 21.90
CA ALA A 311 -3.41 2.35 23.28
C ALA A 311 -4.57 1.95 24.21
N ASP A 312 -4.58 0.71 24.71
CA ASP A 312 -5.47 0.26 25.77
C ASP A 312 -4.73 0.36 27.10
N ASN A 313 -5.22 1.21 28.02
CA ASN A 313 -4.76 1.36 29.38
C ASN A 313 -3.23 1.21 29.54
N SER A 314 -2.47 2.02 28.82
CA SER A 314 -1.03 1.92 28.71
C SER A 314 -0.36 3.26 28.98
N ARG A 315 0.95 3.25 29.30
CA ARG A 315 1.75 4.48 29.40
C ARG A 315 2.56 4.70 28.14
N LEU A 316 2.30 5.80 27.43
CA LEU A 316 3.00 6.18 26.22
C LEU A 316 3.56 7.59 26.30
N THR A 317 4.74 7.76 25.71
CA THR A 317 5.35 9.09 25.46
C THR A 317 5.63 9.20 23.97
N ILE A 318 5.05 10.20 23.32
CA ILE A 318 5.17 10.44 21.88
C ILE A 318 5.69 11.86 21.68
N THR A 319 6.83 12.01 21.01
CA THR A 319 7.44 13.31 20.74
C THR A 319 7.92 13.43 19.30
N ASN A 320 7.92 14.65 18.75
CA ASN A 320 8.48 14.94 17.42
C ASN A 320 8.06 13.95 16.34
N SER A 321 6.82 13.51 16.33
CA SER A 321 6.37 12.42 15.45
C SER A 321 5.14 12.80 14.65
N VAL A 322 5.02 12.21 13.47
CA VAL A 322 3.83 12.30 12.60
C VAL A 322 3.01 11.02 12.72
N VAL A 323 1.71 11.15 12.91
CA VAL A 323 0.77 10.05 12.68
C VAL A 323 -0.30 10.53 11.72
N SER A 324 -0.42 9.88 10.56
CA SER A 324 -1.28 10.40 9.50
C SER A 324 -1.95 9.32 8.65
N ASN A 325 -3.00 9.70 7.95
CA ASN A 325 -3.61 8.92 6.88
C ASN A 325 -3.95 7.49 7.32
N CYS A 326 -4.70 7.34 8.40
CA CYS A 326 -5.21 6.06 8.90
C CYS A 326 -6.72 5.95 8.63
N LEU A 327 -7.21 4.78 8.19
CA LEU A 327 -8.65 4.58 8.04
C LEU A 327 -9.36 4.59 9.40
N GLY A 328 -8.73 4.05 10.45
CA GLY A 328 -9.10 4.29 11.84
C GLY A 328 -8.59 5.65 12.33
N SER A 329 -8.54 5.86 13.63
CA SER A 329 -7.97 7.09 14.20
C SER A 329 -6.44 7.08 14.05
N CYS A 330 -5.84 8.26 13.83
CA CYS A 330 -4.38 8.36 13.87
C CYS A 330 -3.87 7.96 15.26
N LEU A 331 -4.48 8.47 16.33
CA LEU A 331 -4.20 8.06 17.71
C LEU A 331 -5.51 7.73 18.43
N TYR A 332 -5.68 6.48 18.84
CA TYR A 332 -6.81 6.00 19.62
C TYR A 332 -6.35 5.63 21.04
N ILE A 333 -6.96 6.26 22.04
CA ILE A 333 -6.60 6.08 23.46
C ILE A 333 -7.80 5.59 24.23
N ALA A 334 -7.65 4.44 24.88
CA ALA A 334 -8.65 3.93 25.81
C ALA A 334 -8.03 3.82 27.20
N GLY A 335 -8.10 4.89 27.98
CA GLY A 335 -7.46 4.99 29.30
C GLY A 335 -5.94 5.14 29.24
N GLY A 336 -5.28 5.07 30.39
CA GLY A 336 -3.83 5.10 30.51
C GLY A 336 -3.22 6.45 30.87
N ASP A 337 -1.93 6.62 30.64
CA ASP A 337 -1.12 7.80 30.95
C ASP A 337 -0.33 8.20 29.68
N ILE A 338 -0.84 9.17 28.95
CA ILE A 338 -0.35 9.51 27.60
C ILE A 338 0.19 10.92 27.57
N SER A 339 1.39 11.09 27.02
CA SER A 339 2.01 12.38 26.75
C SER A 339 2.35 12.50 25.26
N VAL A 340 1.90 13.56 24.63
CA VAL A 340 2.13 13.90 23.21
C VAL A 340 2.73 15.31 23.16
N ASN A 341 3.91 15.47 22.58
CA ASN A 341 4.58 16.77 22.54
C ASN A 341 5.31 17.01 21.21
N GLY A 342 5.08 18.16 20.58
CA GLY A 342 5.69 18.49 19.31
C GLY A 342 5.32 17.50 18.20
N CYS A 343 4.07 17.05 18.13
CA CYS A 343 3.62 16.05 17.19
C CYS A 343 2.61 16.61 16.17
N THR A 344 2.48 15.95 15.03
CA THR A 344 1.46 16.23 14.04
C THR A 344 0.56 15.00 13.86
N LEU A 345 -0.73 15.12 14.22
CA LEU A 345 -1.75 14.13 13.96
C LEU A 345 -2.60 14.65 12.80
N ALA A 346 -2.47 14.03 11.62
CA ALA A 346 -3.02 14.57 10.36
C ALA A 346 -3.90 13.55 9.64
N GLN A 347 -5.23 13.70 9.76
CA GLN A 347 -6.19 12.76 9.21
C GLN A 347 -6.63 13.15 7.80
N PHE A 348 -5.82 12.73 6.81
CA PHE A 348 -6.09 12.95 5.39
C PHE A 348 -6.19 11.63 4.60
N TYR A 349 -6.66 10.55 5.23
CA TYR A 349 -6.79 9.25 4.57
C TYR A 349 -7.62 9.35 3.29
N PRO A 350 -7.08 8.98 2.12
CA PRO A 350 -7.68 9.35 0.84
C PRO A 350 -8.70 8.33 0.32
N PHE A 351 -8.67 7.07 0.80
CA PHE A 351 -9.39 5.97 0.15
C PHE A 351 -10.81 5.73 0.67
N ASP A 352 -11.19 6.35 1.78
CA ASP A 352 -12.54 6.22 2.35
C ASP A 352 -12.97 7.51 3.05
N ALA A 353 -14.21 7.94 2.80
CA ALA A 353 -14.78 9.10 3.46
C ALA A 353 -15.18 8.81 4.93
N ASN A 354 -15.44 7.54 5.27
CA ASN A 354 -15.77 7.10 6.63
C ASN A 354 -14.51 6.80 7.46
N ARG A 355 -13.48 7.62 7.30
CA ARG A 355 -12.27 7.55 8.12
C ARG A 355 -12.53 7.96 9.56
N GLY A 356 -11.71 7.43 10.49
CA GLY A 356 -11.72 7.85 11.89
C GLY A 356 -11.11 9.24 12.09
N ASP A 357 -10.92 9.63 13.34
CA ASP A 357 -10.46 10.97 13.73
C ASP A 357 -8.92 11.04 13.77
N ALA A 358 -8.38 12.25 13.85
CA ALA A 358 -6.95 12.42 14.14
C ALA A 358 -6.61 11.98 15.57
N LEU A 359 -7.51 12.31 16.53
CA LEU A 359 -7.38 11.89 17.93
C LEU A 359 -8.73 11.41 18.46
N THR A 360 -8.77 10.17 18.93
CA THR A 360 -9.91 9.64 19.68
C THR A 360 -9.45 9.23 21.07
N PHE A 361 -10.19 9.60 22.13
CA PHE A 361 -9.92 9.11 23.47
C PHE A 361 -11.20 8.76 24.22
N THR A 362 -11.14 7.68 25.00
CA THR A 362 -12.30 7.13 25.71
C THR A 362 -11.91 6.59 27.10
N ASP A 363 -12.85 6.63 28.04
CA ASP A 363 -12.72 5.98 29.32
C ASP A 363 -13.44 4.63 29.39
N THR A 364 -13.91 4.12 28.26
CA THR A 364 -14.67 2.86 28.18
C THR A 364 -14.40 2.14 26.86
N ILE A 365 -14.11 0.84 26.93
CA ILE A 365 -14.11 -0.06 25.76
C ILE A 365 -15.21 -1.11 26.00
N ASP A 366 -16.14 -1.26 25.04
CA ASP A 366 -17.33 -2.11 25.17
C ASP A 366 -18.12 -1.73 26.45
N THR A 367 -17.94 -2.50 27.52
CA THR A 367 -18.54 -2.23 28.84
C THR A 367 -17.47 -2.07 29.93
N ALA A 368 -16.20 -2.24 29.59
CA ALA A 368 -15.11 -2.17 30.55
C ALA A 368 -14.61 -0.72 30.69
N LYS A 369 -14.60 -0.24 31.93
CA LYS A 369 -14.05 1.07 32.25
C LYS A 369 -12.53 1.07 32.05
N ARG A 370 -12.04 2.16 31.48
CA ARG A 370 -10.63 2.50 31.32
C ARG A 370 -10.38 3.86 31.92
N ILE A 371 -9.48 3.95 32.88
CA ILE A 371 -9.20 5.21 33.56
C ILE A 371 -8.14 5.96 32.74
N ILE A 372 -8.48 7.12 32.22
CA ILE A 372 -7.51 8.07 31.72
C ILE A 372 -6.88 8.73 32.96
N ARG A 373 -5.66 8.33 33.31
CA ARG A 373 -4.92 8.99 34.40
C ARG A 373 -4.46 10.38 33.95
N ARG A 374 -3.99 10.47 32.72
CA ARG A 374 -3.49 11.70 32.12
C ARG A 374 -3.49 11.59 30.60
N LEU A 375 -3.91 12.64 29.94
CA LEU A 375 -3.69 12.88 28.53
C LEU A 375 -3.17 14.32 28.39
N ASP A 376 -1.86 14.49 28.26
CA ASP A 376 -1.21 15.78 28.03
C ASP A 376 -0.79 15.89 26.55
N VAL A 377 -1.33 16.87 25.86
CA VAL A 377 -0.95 17.21 24.48
C VAL A 377 -0.40 18.62 24.45
N ALA A 378 0.85 18.76 24.01
CA ALA A 378 1.53 20.04 23.98
C ALA A 378 2.22 20.27 22.62
N ASN A 379 2.34 21.55 22.22
CA ASN A 379 3.11 22.00 21.05
C ASN A 379 2.79 21.22 19.76
N SER A 380 1.56 20.81 19.58
CA SER A 380 1.16 19.83 18.56
C SER A 380 0.10 20.37 17.62
N ILE A 381 0.04 19.79 16.42
CA ILE A 381 -0.99 20.05 15.42
C ILE A 381 -1.90 18.83 15.32
N ILE A 382 -3.22 19.02 15.46
CA ILE A 382 -4.22 17.97 15.25
C ILE A 382 -5.23 18.50 14.23
N THR A 383 -5.17 17.96 13.02
CA THR A 383 -5.93 18.46 11.87
C THR A 383 -6.35 17.35 10.91
N GLY A 384 -7.14 17.66 9.90
CA GLY A 384 -7.60 16.71 8.92
C GLY A 384 -8.63 17.29 7.94
N TYR A 385 -9.36 16.41 7.26
CA TYR A 385 -10.41 16.82 6.32
C TYR A 385 -11.71 17.20 7.00
N ALA A 386 -12.11 16.49 8.06
CA ALA A 386 -13.35 16.77 8.76
C ALA A 386 -13.25 18.10 9.53
N ASP A 387 -14.39 18.71 9.79
CA ASP A 387 -14.46 19.96 10.57
C ASP A 387 -14.20 19.72 12.06
N ASP A 388 -14.40 18.48 12.52
CA ASP A 388 -14.04 18.01 13.85
C ASP A 388 -13.24 16.71 13.70
N VAL A 389 -12.01 16.69 14.17
CA VAL A 389 -11.11 15.54 14.11
C VAL A 389 -10.62 15.08 15.49
N ILE A 390 -11.27 15.58 16.56
CA ILE A 390 -10.96 15.20 17.95
C ILE A 390 -12.23 14.68 18.61
N MET A 391 -12.24 13.40 18.95
CA MET A 391 -13.41 12.77 19.53
C MET A 391 -13.13 12.26 20.96
N ALA A 392 -13.97 12.69 21.90
CA ALA A 392 -13.90 12.33 23.31
C ALA A 392 -15.16 11.56 23.74
N TYR A 393 -15.00 10.32 24.16
CA TYR A 393 -16.06 9.48 24.71
C TYR A 393 -15.82 9.25 26.20
N LEU A 394 -16.25 10.18 27.05
CA LEU A 394 -16.05 10.13 28.50
C LEU A 394 -17.40 9.98 29.22
N ALA A 395 -17.51 8.96 30.06
CA ALA A 395 -18.70 8.73 30.89
C ALA A 395 -18.79 9.76 32.01
N ASP A 396 -17.67 10.19 32.59
CA ASP A 396 -17.59 11.27 33.58
C ASP A 396 -17.09 12.55 32.91
N THR A 397 -18.00 13.51 32.74
CA THR A 397 -17.70 14.81 32.16
C THR A 397 -17.18 15.83 33.18
N VAL A 398 -17.22 15.51 34.48
CA VAL A 398 -16.73 16.37 35.55
C VAL A 398 -15.23 16.26 35.75
N ALA A 399 -14.70 15.03 35.75
CA ALA A 399 -13.26 14.78 35.73
C ALA A 399 -12.73 15.01 34.31
N LYS A 400 -11.81 15.97 34.15
CA LYS A 400 -11.15 16.27 32.88
C LYS A 400 -9.69 15.83 32.95
N PRO A 401 -9.41 14.56 32.68
CA PRO A 401 -8.06 14.00 32.78
C PRO A 401 -7.16 14.36 31.60
N TYR A 402 -7.55 15.37 30.81
CA TYR A 402 -6.82 15.80 29.62
C TYR A 402 -6.46 17.28 29.68
N ARG A 403 -5.37 17.62 29.02
CA ARG A 403 -4.89 18.99 28.85
C ARG A 403 -4.31 19.17 27.47
N PHE A 404 -4.63 20.29 26.85
CA PHE A 404 -4.03 20.75 25.59
C PHE A 404 -3.36 22.10 25.83
N SER A 405 -2.10 22.23 25.43
CA SER A 405 -1.32 23.47 25.59
C SER A 405 -0.49 23.78 24.36
N HIS A 406 -0.57 25.02 23.86
CA HIS A 406 0.15 25.46 22.67
C HIS A 406 -0.08 24.49 21.49
N CYS A 407 -1.34 24.25 21.16
CA CYS A 407 -1.71 23.34 20.07
C CYS A 407 -2.55 24.08 19.02
N MET A 408 -2.45 23.63 17.79
CA MET A 408 -3.40 23.94 16.72
C MET A 408 -4.38 22.78 16.61
N LEU A 409 -5.68 23.06 16.75
CA LEU A 409 -6.71 22.04 16.83
C LEU A 409 -7.84 22.32 15.81
N ARG A 410 -8.17 21.31 15.01
CA ARG A 410 -9.32 21.32 14.12
C ARG A 410 -10.50 20.62 14.80
N THR A 411 -11.21 21.37 15.60
CA THR A 411 -12.40 20.95 16.34
C THR A 411 -13.17 22.21 16.76
N PRO A 412 -14.51 22.18 16.88
CA PRO A 412 -15.28 23.29 17.40
C PRO A 412 -14.80 23.70 18.80
N THR A 413 -14.68 25.00 19.05
CA THR A 413 -14.28 25.51 20.36
C THR A 413 -15.26 25.04 21.43
N PRO A 414 -14.85 24.26 22.43
CA PRO A 414 -15.74 23.78 23.46
C PRO A 414 -16.19 24.93 24.36
N SER A 415 -17.39 24.80 24.96
CA SER A 415 -17.94 25.81 25.90
C SER A 415 -17.10 25.95 27.18
N ASP A 416 -16.40 24.89 27.58
CA ASP A 416 -15.45 24.89 28.70
C ASP A 416 -14.02 24.69 28.22
N THR A 417 -13.25 25.75 28.32
CA THR A 417 -11.86 25.80 27.86
C THR A 417 -10.84 25.65 28.99
N THR A 418 -11.22 25.23 30.19
CA THR A 418 -10.30 25.14 31.35
C THR A 418 -9.12 24.17 31.14
N CYS A 419 -9.27 23.16 30.26
CA CYS A 419 -8.21 22.21 29.90
C CYS A 419 -7.38 22.65 28.70
N PHE A 420 -7.64 23.83 28.16
CA PHE A 420 -7.04 24.34 26.93
C PHE A 420 -6.28 25.63 27.23
N THR A 421 -5.01 25.67 26.86
CA THR A 421 -4.13 26.83 27.09
C THR A 421 -3.41 27.20 25.79
N ARG A 422 -3.54 28.45 25.34
CA ARG A 422 -2.84 28.94 24.14
C ARG A 422 -3.15 28.07 22.91
N ILE A 423 -4.41 27.85 22.63
CA ILE A 423 -4.86 27.05 21.48
C ILE A 423 -5.13 27.96 20.29
N ILE A 424 -4.67 27.52 19.12
CA ILE A 424 -5.10 28.01 17.81
C ILE A 424 -6.23 27.08 17.35
N TRP A 425 -7.47 27.57 17.39
CA TRP A 425 -8.61 26.85 16.84
C TRP A 425 -8.62 27.08 15.34
N GLU A 426 -8.53 26.01 14.55
CA GLU A 426 -8.65 26.15 13.09
C GLU A 426 -10.04 26.61 12.71
N ASP A 427 -10.12 27.72 11.99
CA ASP A 427 -11.37 28.15 11.37
C ASP A 427 -11.63 27.30 10.13
N VAL A 428 -12.68 26.48 10.17
CA VAL A 428 -13.03 25.57 9.06
C VAL A 428 -13.51 26.33 7.82
N GLU A 429 -13.98 27.57 7.99
CA GLU A 429 -14.37 28.45 6.90
C GLU A 429 -13.16 29.17 6.24
N ASP A 430 -11.99 29.13 6.88
CA ASP A 430 -10.78 29.68 6.31
C ASP A 430 -10.23 28.79 5.19
N THR A 431 -10.44 29.24 3.97
CA THR A 431 -9.97 28.50 2.79
C THR A 431 -8.53 28.82 2.41
N VAL A 432 -7.83 29.65 3.16
CA VAL A 432 -6.47 30.13 2.85
C VAL A 432 -5.41 29.41 3.67
N ILE A 433 -5.61 29.24 4.97
CA ILE A 433 -4.60 28.76 5.92
C ILE A 433 -5.06 27.61 6.82
N ALA A 434 -6.30 27.10 6.66
CA ALA A 434 -6.82 26.01 7.49
C ALA A 434 -6.57 24.62 6.89
N GLY A 435 -6.55 23.61 7.75
CA GLY A 435 -6.45 22.21 7.39
C GLY A 435 -5.17 21.87 6.65
N TRP A 436 -5.32 21.27 5.47
CA TRP A 436 -4.19 20.83 4.66
C TRP A 436 -3.25 21.97 4.21
N LYS A 437 -3.70 23.22 4.19
CA LYS A 437 -2.91 24.40 3.80
C LYS A 437 -1.89 24.83 4.84
N ASN A 438 -1.95 24.29 6.03
CA ASN A 438 -0.87 24.45 7.01
C ASN A 438 0.43 23.78 6.57
N PHE A 439 0.39 22.91 5.59
CA PHE A 439 1.51 22.08 5.18
C PHE A 439 2.00 22.39 3.78
N MET A 440 3.24 22.04 3.51
CA MET A 440 3.88 22.23 2.21
C MET A 440 3.16 21.45 1.12
N LYS A 441 2.69 20.23 1.43
CA LYS A 441 1.97 19.41 0.45
C LYS A 441 1.00 18.43 1.11
N VAL A 442 -0.24 18.45 0.68
CA VAL A 442 -1.23 17.40 0.89
C VAL A 442 -1.95 17.19 -0.44
N ASP A 443 -1.47 16.23 -1.22
CA ASP A 443 -1.97 15.90 -2.56
C ASP A 443 -2.56 14.50 -2.53
N THR A 444 -3.87 14.44 -2.48
CA THR A 444 -4.62 13.17 -2.39
C THR A 444 -4.78 12.46 -3.72
N ASP A 445 -4.63 13.17 -4.83
CA ASP A 445 -4.72 12.58 -6.16
C ASP A 445 -3.42 11.82 -6.51
N LEU A 446 -2.28 12.40 -6.11
CA LEU A 446 -0.96 11.79 -6.28
C LEU A 446 -0.47 11.03 -5.04
N LEU A 447 -1.22 11.06 -3.92
CA LEU A 447 -0.89 10.45 -2.63
C LEU A 447 0.47 10.92 -2.08
N GLN A 448 0.74 12.21 -2.22
CA GLN A 448 1.99 12.83 -1.77
C GLN A 448 1.72 13.77 -0.61
N TYR A 449 2.40 13.52 0.50
CA TYR A 449 2.21 14.26 1.74
C TYR A 449 3.56 14.76 2.26
N ASP A 450 3.63 16.07 2.50
CA ASP A 450 4.73 16.73 3.20
C ASP A 450 4.13 17.63 4.29
N PHE A 451 4.24 17.15 5.52
CA PHE A 451 3.69 17.81 6.69
C PHE A 451 4.63 18.86 7.30
N SER A 452 5.71 19.24 6.61
CA SER A 452 6.46 20.46 6.92
C SER A 452 5.54 21.67 6.80
N LEU A 453 5.78 22.70 7.62
CA LEU A 453 4.90 23.85 7.68
C LEU A 453 4.99 24.70 6.43
N SER A 454 3.83 25.08 5.90
CA SER A 454 3.71 26.18 4.93
C SER A 454 4.07 27.48 5.61
N MET A 455 4.75 28.39 4.93
CA MET A 455 5.14 29.71 5.47
C MET A 455 3.95 30.60 5.85
N SER A 456 2.74 30.25 5.45
CA SER A 456 1.50 30.89 5.88
C SER A 456 0.84 30.27 7.10
N SER A 457 1.39 29.17 7.64
CA SER A 457 0.79 28.47 8.77
C SER A 457 0.86 29.30 10.06
N LEU A 458 -0.25 29.33 10.80
CA LEU A 458 -0.31 29.94 12.12
C LEU A 458 0.41 29.13 13.20
N ALA A 459 0.89 27.93 12.89
CA ALA A 459 1.68 27.09 13.78
C ALA A 459 3.12 27.60 13.96
N ILE A 460 3.59 28.45 13.05
CA ILE A 460 4.94 29.03 13.08
C ILE A 460 5.08 29.97 14.29
N ASP A 461 6.20 29.85 15.01
CA ASP A 461 6.55 30.64 16.21
C ASP A 461 5.51 30.52 17.36
N ALA A 462 4.69 29.46 17.41
CA ALA A 462 3.53 29.40 18.29
C ALA A 462 3.60 28.32 19.39
N ALA A 463 4.63 27.48 19.40
CA ALA A 463 4.87 26.53 20.49
C ALA A 463 5.42 27.21 21.75
N ASP A 464 5.38 26.51 22.88
CA ASP A 464 5.96 26.99 24.16
C ASP A 464 7.45 26.66 24.22
N PRO A 465 8.34 27.66 24.19
CA PRO A 465 9.78 27.42 24.27
C PRO A 465 10.24 26.67 25.52
N SER A 466 9.46 26.71 26.61
CA SER A 466 9.82 26.09 27.88
C SER A 466 9.51 24.57 27.91
N THR A 467 8.63 24.10 27.05
CA THR A 467 8.17 22.71 27.02
C THR A 467 8.38 22.04 25.66
N SER A 468 8.70 22.82 24.63
CA SER A 468 8.98 22.28 23.30
C SER A 468 10.23 21.38 23.32
N PRO A 469 10.26 20.27 22.58
CA PRO A 469 11.50 19.53 22.34
C PRO A 469 12.59 20.42 21.76
N SER A 470 13.86 20.09 21.97
CA SER A 470 15.00 20.88 21.50
C SER A 470 15.21 20.84 19.98
N ASP A 471 14.69 19.81 19.35
CA ASP A 471 14.81 19.54 17.92
C ASP A 471 13.45 19.14 17.33
N ASP A 472 13.39 19.01 16.04
CA ASP A 472 12.22 18.58 15.28
C ASP A 472 12.30 17.09 14.84
N ARG A 473 11.32 16.61 14.09
CA ARG A 473 11.28 15.22 13.61
C ARG A 473 12.52 14.83 12.79
N ASN A 474 13.14 15.74 12.09
CA ASN A 474 14.32 15.50 11.26
C ASN A 474 15.64 15.65 12.04
N GLY A 475 15.58 16.04 13.32
CA GLY A 475 16.73 16.38 14.14
C GLY A 475 17.22 17.81 13.91
N THR A 476 16.46 18.67 13.24
CA THR A 476 16.75 20.09 13.08
C THR A 476 16.52 20.79 14.41
N GLN A 477 17.50 21.55 14.89
CA GLN A 477 17.36 22.30 16.13
C GLN A 477 16.28 23.37 16.01
N ARG A 478 15.34 23.40 16.94
CA ARG A 478 14.33 24.43 17.02
C ARG A 478 14.95 25.75 17.48
N ASP A 479 14.42 26.85 16.95
CA ASP A 479 14.89 28.16 17.32
C ASP A 479 14.30 28.67 18.66
N SER A 480 14.51 29.93 19.02
CA SER A 480 14.01 30.52 20.27
C SER A 480 12.49 30.69 20.33
N LYS A 481 11.81 30.53 19.20
CA LYS A 481 10.35 30.57 19.05
C LYS A 481 9.90 29.33 18.29
N PRO A 482 9.90 28.17 18.93
CA PRO A 482 9.65 26.92 18.25
C PRO A 482 8.25 26.88 17.63
N ASP A 483 8.12 26.09 16.59
CA ASP A 483 6.87 25.88 15.88
C ASP A 483 6.02 24.80 16.54
N MET A 484 4.69 24.89 16.42
CA MET A 484 3.81 23.79 16.77
C MET A 484 3.92 22.68 15.72
N GLY A 485 3.77 21.42 16.16
CA GLY A 485 3.88 20.25 15.30
C GLY A 485 5.27 19.63 15.32
N CYS A 486 5.45 18.63 14.46
CA CYS A 486 6.67 17.82 14.50
C CYS A 486 7.83 18.39 13.67
N TYR A 487 7.61 19.41 12.85
CA TYR A 487 8.64 20.05 12.01
C TYR A 487 8.82 21.52 12.41
N GLU A 488 10.05 21.96 12.34
CA GLU A 488 10.44 23.37 12.40
C GLU A 488 10.49 23.92 10.98
N ALA A 489 9.86 25.07 10.74
CA ALA A 489 9.85 25.72 9.44
C ALA A 489 11.24 26.26 9.07
N ILE A 490 11.74 25.87 7.91
CA ILE A 490 13.02 26.40 7.40
C ILE A 490 12.74 27.73 6.72
N ARG A 491 13.27 28.81 7.28
CA ARG A 491 13.25 30.14 6.67
C ARG A 491 14.49 30.26 5.79
N GLU A 492 14.30 30.46 4.50
CA GLU A 492 15.40 30.88 3.62
C GLU A 492 15.81 32.31 4.06
N GLU A 493 17.08 32.51 4.44
CA GLU A 493 17.66 33.79 4.78
C GLU A 493 17.79 34.70 3.55
#